data_a5e5764bde2f15b2ed5884db3ca12081
#
_entry.id   a5e5764bde2f15b2ed5884db3ca12081
#
_cell.length_a   1.000
_cell.length_b   1.000
_cell.length_c   1.000
_cell.angle_alpha   90.00
_cell.angle_beta   90.00
_cell.angle_gamma   90.00
#
_symmetry.space_group_name_H-M   'P 1'
#
loop_
_entity.id
_entity.type
_entity.pdbx_description
1 polymer ?
#
loop_
_entity_poly.entity_id
_entity_poly.type
_entity_poly.pdbx_seq_one_letter_code
_entity_poly.pdbx_strand_id
1 'polypeptide(L)'
;MKFAEKIRILRIQQGKTQQAVADGIHVSLRTYVSYEQEGRYPRNREIYDRMAAYFGVEKNYLMAEDESFVTQASEQFGSRGKQQAEALVAELTGLFAGGELSENDRDAVMIALQKAYFDCK
;
A
#
# COMPACT_ATOMS: atom_id res chain seq x y z
N MET A 1 -5.72 -4.06 -2.33
CA MET A 1 -5.77 -2.60 -2.07
C MET A 1 -5.02 -1.85 -3.16
N LYS A 2 -5.64 -0.85 -3.70
CA LYS A 2 -5.04 -0.07 -4.79
C LYS A 2 -4.06 0.98 -4.27
N PHE A 3 -3.17 1.43 -5.13
CA PHE A 3 -2.16 2.42 -4.82
C PHE A 3 -2.74 3.69 -4.18
N ALA A 4 -3.83 4.23 -4.74
CA ALA A 4 -4.48 5.44 -4.21
C ALA A 4 -4.88 5.29 -2.73
N GLU A 5 -5.45 4.15 -2.38
CA GLU A 5 -5.85 3.86 -1.00
C GLU A 5 -4.64 3.72 -0.07
N LYS A 6 -3.59 3.06 -0.54
CA LYS A 6 -2.36 2.88 0.25
C LYS A 6 -1.72 4.21 0.62
N ILE A 7 -1.53 5.09 -0.34
CA ILE A 7 -0.88 6.38 -0.06
C ILE A 7 -1.75 7.27 0.83
N ARG A 8 -3.06 7.24 0.64
CA ARG A 8 -3.99 8.00 1.48
C ARG A 8 -3.91 7.54 2.93
N ILE A 9 -3.92 6.25 3.17
CA ILE A 9 -3.88 5.68 4.52
C ILE A 9 -2.53 5.93 5.17
N LEU A 10 -1.43 5.73 4.46
CA LEU A 10 -0.09 6.05 4.95
C LEU A 10 0.01 7.52 5.36
N ARG A 11 -0.53 8.41 4.55
CA ARG A 11 -0.54 9.84 4.85
C ARG A 11 -1.33 10.14 6.13
N ILE A 12 -2.53 9.60 6.25
CA ILE A 12 -3.39 9.80 7.43
C ILE A 12 -2.76 9.22 8.69
N GLN A 13 -2.21 8.03 8.61
CA GLN A 13 -1.53 7.38 9.74
C GLN A 13 -0.34 8.20 10.25
N GLN A 14 0.35 8.88 9.36
CA GLN A 14 1.50 9.70 9.71
C GLN A 14 1.12 11.15 10.04
N GLY A 15 -0.18 11.47 10.03
CA GLY A 15 -0.68 12.81 10.36
C GLY A 15 -0.26 13.88 9.37
N LYS A 16 -0.07 13.53 8.10
CA LYS A 16 0.39 14.46 7.07
C LYS A 16 -0.77 14.99 6.24
N THR A 17 -0.63 16.24 5.77
CA THR A 17 -1.57 16.82 4.81
C THR A 17 -1.19 16.41 3.40
N GLN A 18 -2.12 16.52 2.46
CA GLN A 18 -1.83 16.29 1.04
C GLN A 18 -0.73 17.23 0.54
N GLN A 19 -0.76 18.50 0.98
CA GLN A 19 0.27 19.47 0.61
C GLN A 19 1.66 19.07 1.13
N ALA A 20 1.73 18.59 2.38
CA ALA A 20 2.99 18.16 2.98
C ALA A 20 3.61 17.00 2.19
N VAL A 21 2.80 16.02 1.79
CA VAL A 21 3.29 14.88 0.99
C VAL A 21 3.71 15.34 -0.40
N ALA A 22 2.90 16.17 -1.05
CA ALA A 22 3.23 16.71 -2.38
C ALA A 22 4.58 17.43 -2.36
N ASP A 23 4.80 18.28 -1.36
CA ASP A 23 6.07 18.98 -1.18
C ASP A 23 7.22 18.01 -0.91
N GLY A 24 6.98 17.01 -0.08
CA GLY A 24 8.00 16.01 0.28
C GLY A 24 8.46 15.14 -0.88
N ILE A 25 7.58 14.86 -1.82
CA ILE A 25 7.92 14.05 -3.01
C ILE A 25 8.15 14.90 -4.27
N HIS A 26 8.17 16.22 -4.12
CA HIS A 26 8.48 17.17 -5.20
C HIS A 26 7.52 17.11 -6.39
N VAL A 27 6.22 17.04 -6.10
CA VAL A 27 5.16 17.16 -7.10
C VAL A 27 4.20 18.28 -6.70
N SER A 28 3.40 18.75 -7.64
CA SER A 28 2.36 19.73 -7.33
C SER A 28 1.25 19.10 -6.48
N LEU A 29 0.56 19.90 -5.70
CA LEU A 29 -0.60 19.44 -4.94
C LEU A 29 -1.64 18.79 -5.84
N ARG A 30 -1.92 19.41 -7.00
CA ARG A 30 -2.86 18.89 -7.98
C ARG A 30 -2.48 17.49 -8.45
N THR A 31 -1.21 17.27 -8.74
CA THR A 31 -0.70 15.97 -9.16
C THR A 31 -0.88 14.93 -8.05
N TYR A 32 -0.50 15.26 -6.82
CA TYR A 32 -0.65 14.36 -5.70
C TYR A 32 -2.13 14.02 -5.42
N VAL A 33 -3.01 15.02 -5.44
CA VAL A 33 -4.45 14.81 -5.26
C VAL A 33 -5.01 13.87 -6.32
N SER A 34 -4.51 13.95 -7.55
CA SER A 34 -4.93 13.04 -8.62
C SER A 34 -4.57 11.59 -8.31
N TYR A 35 -3.46 11.35 -7.63
CA TYR A 35 -3.08 10.00 -7.20
C TYR A 35 -4.06 9.44 -6.16
N GLU A 36 -4.46 10.24 -5.17
CA GLU A 36 -5.39 9.78 -4.12
C GLU A 36 -6.84 9.71 -4.56
N GLN A 37 -7.32 10.70 -5.29
CA GLN A 37 -8.75 10.86 -5.59
C GLN A 37 -9.17 10.33 -6.94
N GLU A 38 -8.31 10.46 -7.95
CA GLU A 38 -8.62 10.02 -9.31
C GLU A 38 -8.05 8.63 -9.63
N GLY A 39 -7.28 8.04 -8.72
CA GLY A 39 -6.68 6.75 -8.92
C GLY A 39 -5.60 6.71 -9.99
N ARG A 40 -4.99 7.85 -10.28
CA ARG A 40 -3.88 7.91 -11.24
C ARG A 40 -2.62 7.30 -10.66
N TYR A 41 -1.83 6.68 -11.52
CA TYR A 41 -0.53 6.12 -11.15
C TYR A 41 0.58 7.07 -11.58
N PRO A 42 1.66 7.19 -10.79
CA PRO A 42 2.83 7.95 -11.22
C PRO A 42 3.39 7.40 -12.52
N ARG A 43 3.73 8.30 -13.45
CA ARG A 43 4.31 7.91 -14.74
C ARG A 43 5.78 7.56 -14.66
N ASN A 44 6.45 8.05 -13.61
CA ASN A 44 7.88 7.93 -13.42
C ASN A 44 8.17 7.09 -12.18
N ARG A 45 9.04 6.09 -12.31
CA ARG A 45 9.47 5.24 -11.19
C ARG A 45 10.12 6.04 -10.07
N GLU A 46 10.75 7.15 -10.38
CA GLU A 46 11.36 8.02 -9.39
C GLU A 46 10.34 8.54 -8.37
N ILE A 47 9.10 8.78 -8.79
CA ILE A 47 8.02 9.20 -7.88
C ILE A 47 7.74 8.10 -6.84
N TYR A 48 7.72 6.84 -7.25
CA TYR A 48 7.58 5.71 -6.32
C TYR A 48 8.74 5.64 -5.32
N ASP A 49 9.97 5.87 -5.79
CA ASP A 49 11.15 5.89 -4.91
C ASP A 49 11.05 7.01 -3.88
N ARG A 50 10.62 8.20 -4.30
CA ARG A 50 10.42 9.35 -3.41
C ARG A 50 9.32 9.09 -2.39
N MET A 51 8.19 8.51 -2.81
CA MET A 51 7.09 8.14 -1.91
C MET A 51 7.51 7.08 -0.92
N ALA A 52 8.22 6.05 -1.36
CA ALA A 52 8.73 5.01 -0.49
C ALA A 52 9.64 5.57 0.59
N ALA A 53 10.56 6.45 0.22
CA ALA A 53 11.44 7.12 1.16
C ALA A 53 10.67 8.04 2.11
N TYR A 54 9.71 8.78 1.60
CA TYR A 54 8.92 9.72 2.40
C TYR A 54 8.08 8.99 3.46
N PHE A 55 7.39 7.93 3.05
CA PHE A 55 6.53 7.16 3.96
C PHE A 55 7.30 6.11 4.77
N GLY A 56 8.57 5.86 4.45
CA GLY A 56 9.37 4.85 5.14
C GLY A 56 8.94 3.42 4.85
N VAL A 57 8.52 3.14 3.63
CA VAL A 57 8.07 1.81 3.19
C VAL A 57 8.87 1.34 1.98
N GLU A 58 8.81 0.04 1.71
CA GLU A 58 9.46 -0.52 0.53
C GLU A 58 8.74 -0.09 -0.76
N LYS A 59 9.50 0.17 -1.81
CA LYS A 59 8.96 0.55 -3.11
C LYS A 59 8.01 -0.52 -3.65
N ASN A 60 8.38 -1.78 -3.55
CA ASN A 60 7.55 -2.89 -4.01
C ASN A 60 6.20 -2.93 -3.31
N TYR A 61 6.17 -2.54 -2.05
CA TYR A 61 4.93 -2.45 -1.29
C TYR A 61 3.96 -1.42 -1.90
N LEU A 62 4.46 -0.25 -2.29
CA LEU A 62 3.65 0.77 -2.93
C LEU A 62 3.13 0.36 -4.30
N MET A 63 3.93 -0.40 -5.04
CA MET A 63 3.57 -0.85 -6.39
C MET A 63 2.65 -2.06 -6.41
N ALA A 64 2.55 -2.80 -5.29
CA ALA A 64 1.73 -4.00 -5.19
C ALA A 64 0.28 -3.65 -4.86
N GLU A 65 -0.65 -4.20 -5.62
CA GLU A 65 -2.06 -4.27 -5.27
C GLU A 65 -2.33 -5.66 -4.70
N ASP A 66 -3.55 -5.94 -4.20
CA ASP A 66 -3.80 -7.22 -3.53
C ASP A 66 -3.48 -8.43 -4.42
N GLU A 67 -3.90 -8.41 -5.67
CA GLU A 67 -3.57 -9.46 -6.63
C GLU A 67 -2.07 -9.49 -6.93
N SER A 68 -1.46 -8.32 -7.07
CA SER A 68 -0.02 -8.19 -7.30
C SER A 68 0.81 -8.64 -6.10
N PHE A 69 0.30 -8.47 -4.87
CA PHE A 69 0.97 -8.96 -3.67
C PHE A 69 1.13 -10.48 -3.73
N VAL A 70 0.08 -11.23 -4.05
CA VAL A 70 0.13 -12.69 -4.20
C VAL A 70 1.10 -13.08 -5.32
N THR A 71 1.03 -12.40 -6.46
CA THR A 71 1.91 -12.66 -7.60
C THR A 71 3.38 -12.42 -7.24
N GLN A 72 3.70 -11.31 -6.59
CA GLN A 72 5.06 -10.99 -6.15
C GLN A 72 5.57 -12.01 -5.13
N ALA A 73 4.75 -12.43 -4.19
CA ALA A 73 5.12 -13.46 -3.23
C ALA A 73 5.45 -14.77 -3.93
N SER A 74 4.69 -15.14 -4.97
CA SER A 74 4.95 -16.31 -5.77
C SER A 74 6.26 -16.21 -6.54
N GLU A 75 6.56 -15.05 -7.12
CA GLU A 75 7.80 -14.82 -7.87
C GLU A 75 9.04 -14.84 -6.98
N GLN A 76 8.95 -14.25 -5.79
CA GLN A 76 10.10 -14.13 -4.89
C GLN A 76 10.34 -15.38 -4.05
N PHE A 77 9.28 -16.06 -3.64
CA PHE A 77 9.36 -17.16 -2.65
C PHE A 77 8.74 -18.46 -3.15
N GLY A 78 8.37 -18.53 -4.43
CA GLY A 78 7.79 -19.72 -5.03
C GLY A 78 6.36 -20.01 -4.57
N SER A 79 5.92 -21.25 -4.77
CA SER A 79 4.54 -21.68 -4.45
C SER A 79 4.22 -21.57 -2.96
N ARG A 80 5.20 -21.73 -2.08
CA ARG A 80 5.03 -21.57 -0.64
C ARG A 80 4.73 -20.11 -0.29
N GLY A 81 5.43 -19.17 -0.90
CA GLY A 81 5.15 -17.74 -0.74
C GLY A 81 3.76 -17.35 -1.23
N LYS A 82 3.36 -17.91 -2.38
CA LYS A 82 2.01 -17.73 -2.92
C LYS A 82 0.94 -18.19 -1.93
N GLN A 83 1.10 -19.39 -1.37
CA GLN A 83 0.16 -19.95 -0.41
C GLN A 83 0.07 -19.09 0.86
N GLN A 84 1.21 -18.65 1.37
CA GLN A 84 1.25 -17.78 2.55
C GLN A 84 0.54 -16.45 2.30
N ALA A 85 0.77 -15.83 1.14
CA ALA A 85 0.15 -14.56 0.78
C ALA A 85 -1.37 -14.72 0.61
N GLU A 86 -1.81 -15.77 -0.06
CA GLU A 86 -3.24 -16.08 -0.21
C GLU A 86 -3.92 -16.32 1.13
N ALA A 87 -3.27 -17.05 2.03
CA ALA A 87 -3.79 -17.31 3.38
C ALA A 87 -3.93 -16.02 4.18
N LEU A 88 -2.94 -15.11 4.12
CA LEU A 88 -3.01 -13.83 4.81
C LEU A 88 -4.17 -12.97 4.31
N VAL A 89 -4.35 -12.88 2.98
CA VAL A 89 -5.46 -12.13 2.39
C VAL A 89 -6.80 -12.74 2.80
N ALA A 90 -6.92 -14.07 2.79
CA ALA A 90 -8.15 -14.77 3.17
C ALA A 90 -8.50 -14.57 4.64
N GLU A 91 -7.52 -14.67 5.54
CA GLU A 91 -7.73 -14.45 6.97
C GLU A 91 -8.19 -13.03 7.27
N LEU A 92 -7.60 -12.05 6.63
CA LEU A 92 -8.01 -10.65 6.78
C LEU A 92 -9.42 -10.42 6.26
N THR A 93 -9.76 -10.98 5.11
CA THR A 93 -11.10 -10.89 4.56
C THR A 93 -12.13 -11.50 5.50
N GLY A 94 -11.79 -12.64 6.13
CA GLY A 94 -12.64 -13.29 7.11
C GLY A 94 -12.88 -12.45 8.36
N LEU A 95 -11.83 -11.82 8.91
CA LEU A 95 -11.94 -10.93 10.06
C LEU A 95 -12.83 -9.71 9.75
N PHE A 96 -12.73 -9.20 8.55
CA PHE A 96 -13.51 -8.04 8.12
C PHE A 96 -14.99 -8.37 7.89
N ALA A 97 -15.29 -9.58 7.47
CA ALA A 97 -16.68 -10.03 7.29
C ALA A 97 -17.47 -10.05 8.60
N GLY A 98 -16.77 -10.12 9.75
CA GLY A 98 -17.40 -10.03 11.07
C GLY A 98 -17.87 -8.64 11.48
N GLY A 99 -17.52 -7.59 10.73
CA GLY A 99 -17.97 -6.22 10.98
C GLY A 99 -17.37 -5.53 12.20
N GLU A 100 -16.31 -6.08 12.76
CA GLU A 100 -15.67 -5.56 13.97
C GLU A 100 -14.77 -4.37 13.70
N LEU A 101 -14.31 -4.20 12.46
CA LEU A 101 -13.42 -3.12 12.07
C LEU A 101 -14.08 -2.21 11.05
N SER A 102 -13.84 -0.91 11.16
CA SER A 102 -14.24 0.03 10.13
C SER A 102 -13.45 -0.24 8.85
N GLU A 103 -13.94 0.26 7.71
CA GLU A 103 -13.24 0.13 6.44
C GLU A 103 -11.83 0.73 6.49
N ASN A 104 -11.66 1.86 7.18
CA ASN A 104 -10.35 2.48 7.35
C ASN A 104 -9.41 1.63 8.19
N ASP A 105 -9.89 1.03 9.28
CA ASP A 105 -9.09 0.14 10.13
C ASP A 105 -8.70 -1.12 9.39
N ARG A 106 -9.60 -1.65 8.60
CA ARG A 106 -9.39 -2.79 7.71
C ARG A 106 -8.22 -2.55 6.76
N ASP A 107 -8.24 -1.41 6.06
CA ASP A 107 -7.19 -1.05 5.13
C ASP A 107 -5.84 -0.86 5.84
N ALA A 108 -5.85 -0.25 7.03
CA ALA A 108 -4.65 -0.06 7.83
C ALA A 108 -4.02 -1.41 8.24
N VAL A 109 -4.83 -2.37 8.64
CA VAL A 109 -4.36 -3.72 9.00
C VAL A 109 -3.81 -4.43 7.78
N MET A 110 -4.46 -4.33 6.63
CA MET A 110 -3.99 -4.94 5.38
C MET A 110 -2.62 -4.39 4.98
N ILE A 111 -2.44 -3.08 5.06
CA ILE A 111 -1.16 -2.43 4.78
C ILE A 111 -0.06 -2.92 5.73
N ALA A 112 -0.34 -2.95 7.03
CA ALA A 112 0.61 -3.39 8.03
C ALA A 112 1.05 -4.83 7.80
N LEU A 113 0.14 -5.72 7.45
CA LEU A 113 0.44 -7.12 7.19
C LEU A 113 1.26 -7.34 5.92
N GLN A 114 0.93 -6.66 4.84
CA GLN A 114 1.70 -6.74 3.60
C GLN A 114 3.12 -6.23 3.81
N LYS A 115 3.26 -5.11 4.52
CA LYS A 115 4.55 -4.55 4.87
C LYS A 115 5.37 -5.54 5.70
N ALA A 116 4.79 -6.10 6.75
CA ALA A 116 5.47 -7.06 7.61
C ALA A 116 5.88 -8.30 6.84
N TYR A 117 5.05 -8.79 5.92
CA TYR A 117 5.36 -9.94 5.09
C TYR A 117 6.63 -9.72 4.26
N PHE A 118 6.73 -8.60 3.57
CA PHE A 118 7.91 -8.30 2.74
C PHE A 118 9.14 -7.96 3.58
N ASP A 119 8.98 -7.27 4.69
CA ASP A 119 10.10 -6.90 5.57
C ASP A 119 10.71 -8.13 6.26
N CYS A 120 9.92 -9.14 6.58
CA CYS A 120 10.38 -10.38 7.24
C CYS A 120 10.98 -11.40 6.26
N LYS A 121 10.82 -11.23 5.00
CA LYS A 121 11.32 -12.12 3.95
C LYS A 121 12.54 -11.52 3.25
#